data_b69ec797bc186ac4286f004c6022793f
#
_entry.id   b69ec797bc186ac4286f004c6022793f
#
_cell.length_a   1.000
_cell.length_b   1.000
_cell.length_c   1.000
_cell.angle_alpha   90.00
_cell.angle_beta   90.00
_cell.angle_gamma   90.00
#
_symmetry.space_group_name_H-M   'P 1'
#
loop_
_entity.id
_entity.type
_entity.pdbx_description
1 polymer ?
#
loop_
_entity_poly.entity_id
_entity_poly.type
_entity_poly.pdbx_seq_one_letter_code
_entity_poly.pdbx_strand_id
1 'polypeptide(L)'
;MQAIRLLLVIWVCGLTSASAFANVLPDAAELARYGLKMAWWGRASIDPGREKVDFVVNDEEMVFVRSTTGIITAFDAETGRKAWATLVGRPDQQSYPPVSNAGQLLVTVGLNLISVDKKNGDVLWELTLPKHPSAPPAVDDNQVYLGMIDGSVYGFDLKIVQTLNSQRKLPAFSHLAQTWRYQTPSEIVSPPIATAKSVCFASSSGSFYSVQAKAKKLIFQFETDAKIMTPLGRNEDSILLASENSRMYCLNQDNGQFRWAFTSAHAIRQQPRFFGSRVYVTPETVGTYALNADSGSEVWDRPQEQARQVLAVGQSRLYAFNSQKEIVIVQTSDGQVVGKLPYRQFGMTPTNDRTDRIFLVTQEGLVVCLKERDSAIPTYHLHPERRPILPEITPEEGMEAPAEGEMPTEPAEEPAVPAEPAM
;
A
#
# COMPACT_ATOMS: atom_id res chain seq x y z
N MET A 1 -6.56 79.10 -22.05
CA MET A 1 -6.09 78.31 -20.91
C MET A 1 -6.62 76.95 -21.00
N GLN A 2 -5.84 76.05 -21.59
CA GLN A 2 -6.16 74.59 -21.78
C GLN A 2 -5.36 73.80 -20.77
N ALA A 3 -6.05 73.07 -19.88
CA ALA A 3 -5.44 72.20 -18.89
C ALA A 3 -5.25 70.79 -19.52
N ILE A 4 -4.01 70.39 -19.68
CA ILE A 4 -3.60 69.07 -20.12
C ILE A 4 -3.73 68.10 -18.93
N ARG A 5 -4.66 67.16 -18.99
CA ARG A 5 -4.74 66.04 -18.05
C ARG A 5 -3.82 64.92 -18.49
N LEU A 6 -2.77 64.68 -17.73
CA LEU A 6 -1.85 63.55 -17.88
C LEU A 6 -2.51 62.29 -17.33
N LEU A 7 -2.84 61.33 -18.18
CA LEU A 7 -3.31 60.00 -17.77
C LEU A 7 -2.08 59.13 -17.49
N LEU A 8 -1.85 58.84 -16.21
CA LEU A 8 -0.84 57.88 -15.76
C LEU A 8 -1.45 56.47 -15.85
N VAL A 9 -1.08 55.73 -16.88
CA VAL A 9 -1.41 54.32 -16.99
C VAL A 9 -0.42 53.50 -16.14
N ILE A 10 -0.88 53.05 -14.97
CA ILE A 10 -0.13 52.13 -14.15
C ILE A 10 -0.24 50.74 -14.78
N TRP A 11 0.85 50.30 -15.38
CA TRP A 11 1.04 48.95 -15.87
C TRP A 11 1.34 48.07 -14.64
N VAL A 12 0.29 47.44 -14.06
CA VAL A 12 0.48 46.38 -13.05
C VAL A 12 0.89 45.11 -13.79
N CYS A 13 2.20 44.92 -13.90
CA CYS A 13 2.76 43.63 -14.29
C CYS A 13 2.34 42.59 -13.24
N GLY A 14 1.42 41.74 -13.63
CA GLY A 14 1.07 40.55 -12.88
C GLY A 14 2.27 39.59 -12.81
N LEU A 15 3.07 39.72 -11.76
CA LEU A 15 3.98 38.69 -11.30
C LEU A 15 3.15 37.57 -10.69
N THR A 16 2.51 36.75 -11.52
CA THR A 16 1.83 35.54 -11.07
C THR A 16 2.86 34.45 -10.82
N SER A 17 3.18 34.31 -9.55
CA SER A 17 3.24 33.02 -8.82
C SER A 17 3.95 31.83 -9.49
N ALA A 18 5.20 32.00 -9.92
CA ALA A 18 6.12 30.85 -10.08
C ALA A 18 6.68 30.34 -8.74
N SER A 19 6.46 31.07 -7.64
CA SER A 19 6.99 30.76 -6.31
C SER A 19 6.10 29.85 -5.44
N ALA A 20 4.85 29.57 -5.85
CA ALA A 20 3.94 28.73 -5.06
C ALA A 20 4.27 27.23 -5.11
N PHE A 21 5.03 26.77 -6.11
CA PHE A 21 5.36 25.34 -6.27
C PHE A 21 6.68 24.93 -5.63
N ALA A 22 7.58 25.86 -5.36
CA ALA A 22 8.88 25.57 -4.75
C ALA A 22 8.77 25.10 -3.28
N ASN A 23 7.71 25.49 -2.57
CA ASN A 23 7.47 25.13 -1.16
C ASN A 23 6.66 23.83 -0.97
N VAL A 24 6.37 23.07 -2.03
CA VAL A 24 5.54 21.86 -1.94
C VAL A 24 6.39 20.61 -1.81
N LEU A 25 7.57 20.57 -2.39
CA LEU A 25 8.49 19.42 -2.29
C LEU A 25 9.26 19.46 -0.96
N PRO A 26 9.51 18.28 -0.35
CA PRO A 26 10.36 18.17 0.82
C PRO A 26 11.77 18.72 0.58
N ASP A 27 12.30 19.50 1.53
CA ASP A 27 13.65 20.04 1.44
C ASP A 27 14.70 18.93 1.65
N ALA A 28 15.66 18.84 0.73
CA ALA A 28 16.69 17.82 0.76
C ALA A 28 17.63 17.93 1.98
N ALA A 29 17.91 19.16 2.46
CA ALA A 29 18.73 19.37 3.64
C ALA A 29 18.00 18.98 4.93
N GLU A 30 16.68 19.21 4.99
CA GLU A 30 15.84 18.78 6.10
C GLU A 30 15.72 17.24 6.16
N LEU A 31 15.44 16.60 5.04
CA LEU A 31 15.42 15.13 4.92
C LEU A 31 16.74 14.50 5.34
N ALA A 32 17.85 15.10 4.91
CA ALA A 32 19.20 14.63 5.18
C ALA A 32 19.53 14.56 6.68
N ARG A 33 19.01 15.47 7.49
CA ARG A 33 19.20 15.50 8.96
C ARG A 33 18.67 14.22 9.62
N TYR A 34 17.64 13.64 9.03
CA TYR A 34 17.02 12.41 9.52
C TYR A 34 17.40 11.17 8.71
N GLY A 35 18.48 11.23 7.91
CA GLY A 35 18.94 10.10 7.11
C GLY A 35 17.99 9.70 5.98
N LEU A 36 17.08 10.59 5.59
CA LEU A 36 16.15 10.39 4.48
C LEU A 36 16.68 11.05 3.21
N LYS A 37 16.20 10.57 2.08
CA LYS A 37 16.34 11.22 0.78
C LYS A 37 15.06 11.04 -0.03
N MET A 38 14.76 11.99 -0.88
CA MET A 38 13.73 11.87 -1.90
C MET A 38 14.26 10.96 -3.00
N ALA A 39 13.54 9.86 -3.27
CA ALA A 39 13.87 8.94 -4.36
C ALA A 39 13.35 9.50 -5.69
N TRP A 40 12.09 9.92 -5.71
CA TRP A 40 11.44 10.49 -6.86
C TRP A 40 10.21 11.30 -6.45
N TRP A 41 9.67 12.05 -7.40
CA TRP A 41 8.36 12.68 -7.31
C TRP A 41 7.64 12.66 -8.65
N GLY A 42 6.32 12.72 -8.63
CA GLY A 42 5.48 12.74 -9.83
C GLY A 42 4.14 13.40 -9.57
N ARG A 43 3.38 13.65 -10.62
CA ARG A 43 2.02 14.19 -10.53
C ARG A 43 1.02 13.22 -11.14
N ALA A 44 -0.02 12.89 -10.38
CA ALA A 44 -1.18 12.18 -10.90
C ALA A 44 -1.90 13.04 -11.96
N SER A 45 -2.59 12.37 -12.87
CA SER A 45 -3.40 13.04 -13.89
C SER A 45 -4.71 13.53 -13.26
N ILE A 46 -4.62 14.63 -12.51
CA ILE A 46 -5.70 15.27 -11.76
C ILE A 46 -5.72 16.74 -12.15
N ASP A 47 -6.91 17.30 -12.41
CA ASP A 47 -7.12 18.75 -12.52
C ASP A 47 -7.34 19.35 -11.10
N PRO A 48 -6.35 20.02 -10.50
CA PRO A 48 -6.46 20.50 -9.12
C PRO A 48 -7.59 21.50 -8.88
N GLY A 49 -8.11 22.13 -9.94
CA GLY A 49 -9.22 23.07 -9.87
C GLY A 49 -10.60 22.40 -9.76
N ARG A 50 -10.70 21.12 -10.14
CA ARG A 50 -11.96 20.38 -10.23
C ARG A 50 -11.98 19.07 -9.49
N GLU A 51 -10.81 18.50 -9.26
CA GLU A 51 -10.64 17.14 -8.74
C GLU A 51 -9.69 17.13 -7.55
N LYS A 52 -9.84 16.11 -6.73
CA LYS A 52 -8.94 15.80 -5.63
C LYS A 52 -8.58 14.33 -5.66
N VAL A 53 -7.55 13.96 -4.94
CA VAL A 53 -7.26 12.56 -4.67
C VAL A 53 -8.38 11.99 -3.80
N ASP A 54 -8.96 10.89 -4.25
CA ASP A 54 -9.99 10.12 -3.54
C ASP A 54 -9.29 9.11 -2.61
N PHE A 55 -8.45 8.25 -3.17
CA PHE A 55 -7.60 7.36 -2.39
C PHE A 55 -6.31 6.99 -3.12
N VAL A 56 -5.38 6.50 -2.32
CA VAL A 56 -4.08 6.01 -2.76
C VAL A 56 -3.88 4.61 -2.22
N VAL A 57 -3.46 3.71 -3.07
CA VAL A 57 -3.05 2.36 -2.70
C VAL A 57 -1.71 2.04 -3.36
N ASN A 58 -0.95 1.17 -2.75
CA ASN A 58 0.29 0.67 -3.32
C ASN A 58 0.38 -0.85 -3.15
N ASP A 59 1.05 -1.47 -4.07
CA ASP A 59 1.61 -2.81 -3.90
C ASP A 59 3.15 -2.74 -3.89
N GLU A 60 3.82 -3.84 -4.13
CA GLU A 60 5.28 -3.90 -4.13
C GLU A 60 5.93 -3.20 -5.33
N GLU A 61 5.20 -3.08 -6.47
CA GLU A 61 5.72 -2.60 -7.76
C GLU A 61 5.16 -1.24 -8.17
N MET A 62 3.93 -0.93 -7.75
CA MET A 62 3.18 0.21 -8.27
C MET A 62 2.51 1.02 -7.16
N VAL A 63 2.35 2.32 -7.41
CA VAL A 63 1.51 3.23 -6.60
C VAL A 63 0.37 3.70 -7.48
N PHE A 64 -0.87 3.51 -7.01
CA PHE A 64 -2.09 3.88 -7.70
C PHE A 64 -2.76 5.05 -6.99
N VAL A 65 -2.99 6.14 -7.70
CA VAL A 65 -3.67 7.34 -7.20
C VAL A 65 -4.97 7.50 -7.97
N ARG A 66 -6.12 7.43 -7.28
CA ARG A 66 -7.42 7.66 -7.88
C ARG A 66 -7.92 9.07 -7.58
N SER A 67 -8.42 9.75 -8.61
CA SER A 67 -9.12 11.02 -8.47
C SER A 67 -10.60 10.83 -8.12
N THR A 68 -11.24 11.87 -7.60
CA THR A 68 -12.68 11.91 -7.34
C THR A 68 -13.53 11.75 -8.60
N THR A 69 -12.99 12.03 -9.79
CA THR A 69 -13.67 11.79 -11.08
C THR A 69 -13.49 10.36 -11.61
N GLY A 70 -12.67 9.54 -10.95
CA GLY A 70 -12.46 8.14 -11.32
C GLY A 70 -11.21 7.89 -12.16
N ILE A 71 -10.36 8.88 -12.42
CA ILE A 71 -9.08 8.66 -13.10
C ILE A 71 -8.12 7.98 -12.12
N ILE A 72 -7.58 6.85 -12.52
CA ILE A 72 -6.50 6.17 -11.81
C ILE A 72 -5.20 6.44 -12.54
N THR A 73 -4.23 6.99 -11.83
CA THR A 73 -2.85 7.16 -12.31
C THR A 73 -1.95 6.15 -11.60
N ALA A 74 -1.20 5.39 -12.37
CA ALA A 74 -0.25 4.41 -11.88
C ALA A 74 1.19 4.90 -12.05
N PHE A 75 1.97 4.75 -10.99
CA PHE A 75 3.41 5.04 -10.97
C PHE A 75 4.18 3.78 -10.62
N ASP A 76 5.32 3.58 -11.24
CA ASP A 76 6.31 2.62 -10.78
C ASP A 76 6.82 3.03 -9.39
N ALA A 77 6.80 2.12 -8.43
CA ALA A 77 7.05 2.42 -7.03
C ALA A 77 8.50 2.84 -6.74
N GLU A 78 9.47 2.37 -7.52
CA GLU A 78 10.89 2.67 -7.31
C GLU A 78 11.41 3.84 -8.14
N THR A 79 10.93 3.98 -9.37
CA THR A 79 11.42 5.02 -10.30
C THR A 79 10.53 6.25 -10.35
N GLY A 80 9.26 6.14 -9.93
CA GLY A 80 8.27 7.22 -10.03
C GLY A 80 7.80 7.48 -11.47
N ARG A 81 8.19 6.64 -12.43
CA ARG A 81 7.73 6.76 -13.81
C ARG A 81 6.22 6.53 -13.85
N LYS A 82 5.50 7.50 -14.40
CA LYS A 82 4.07 7.34 -14.68
C LYS A 82 3.91 6.27 -15.77
N ALA A 83 3.30 5.14 -15.41
CA ALA A 83 3.05 4.06 -16.35
C ALA A 83 1.84 4.37 -17.24
N TRP A 84 0.72 4.76 -16.62
CA TRP A 84 -0.52 5.06 -17.32
C TRP A 84 -1.46 5.94 -16.47
N ALA A 85 -2.53 6.45 -17.12
CA ALA A 85 -3.65 7.08 -16.44
C ALA A 85 -4.93 6.75 -17.20
N THR A 86 -5.90 6.14 -16.53
CA THR A 86 -7.13 5.61 -17.15
C THR A 86 -8.35 6.02 -16.34
N LEU A 87 -9.43 6.42 -16.99
CA LEU A 87 -10.72 6.66 -16.36
C LEU A 87 -11.40 5.32 -16.10
N VAL A 88 -11.71 5.03 -14.83
CA VAL A 88 -12.32 3.79 -14.39
C VAL A 88 -13.62 4.07 -13.63
N GLY A 89 -14.73 3.64 -14.22
CA GLY A 89 -16.06 3.84 -13.66
C GLY A 89 -16.59 5.28 -13.83
N ARG A 90 -17.62 5.61 -13.06
CA ARG A 90 -18.29 6.92 -13.08
C ARG A 90 -18.05 7.67 -11.78
N PRO A 91 -17.93 8.99 -11.81
CA PRO A 91 -17.65 9.79 -10.60
C PRO A 91 -18.83 9.86 -9.63
N ASP A 92 -20.05 9.63 -10.09
CA ASP A 92 -21.29 9.64 -9.30
C ASP A 92 -21.55 8.33 -8.55
N GLN A 93 -20.74 7.30 -8.76
CA GLN A 93 -20.88 6.00 -8.13
C GLN A 93 -19.86 5.80 -7.02
N GLN A 94 -20.32 5.23 -5.90
CA GLN A 94 -19.44 4.85 -4.80
C GLN A 94 -18.39 3.86 -5.30
N SER A 95 -17.14 4.11 -4.95
CA SER A 95 -16.01 3.23 -5.26
C SER A 95 -15.25 2.87 -3.99
N TYR A 96 -14.57 1.74 -4.05
CA TYR A 96 -13.69 1.27 -2.99
C TYR A 96 -12.23 1.29 -3.45
N PRO A 97 -11.27 1.37 -2.51
CA PRO A 97 -9.85 1.23 -2.82
C PRO A 97 -9.60 0.00 -3.69
N PRO A 98 -8.87 0.15 -4.81
CA PRO A 98 -8.55 -0.97 -5.68
C PRO A 98 -7.61 -1.96 -5.02
N VAL A 99 -7.63 -3.19 -5.51
CA VAL A 99 -6.67 -4.24 -5.14
C VAL A 99 -5.98 -4.77 -6.39
N SER A 100 -4.75 -5.20 -6.26
CA SER A 100 -3.97 -5.73 -7.36
C SER A 100 -3.53 -7.18 -7.12
N ASN A 101 -3.39 -7.92 -8.20
CA ASN A 101 -2.59 -9.14 -8.25
C ASN A 101 -1.40 -8.93 -9.21
N ALA A 102 -0.74 -9.99 -9.64
CA ALA A 102 0.43 -9.90 -10.50
C ALA A 102 0.17 -9.19 -11.85
N GLY A 103 -1.03 -9.31 -12.43
CA GLY A 103 -1.33 -8.79 -13.78
C GLY A 103 -2.44 -7.75 -13.86
N GLN A 104 -3.28 -7.64 -12.83
CA GLN A 104 -4.52 -6.87 -12.90
C GLN A 104 -4.70 -5.97 -11.67
N LEU A 105 -5.30 -4.80 -11.91
CA LEU A 105 -5.85 -3.94 -10.89
C LEU A 105 -7.38 -4.06 -10.94
N LEU A 106 -7.99 -4.44 -9.82
CA LEU A 106 -9.43 -4.63 -9.68
C LEU A 106 -10.05 -3.47 -8.92
N VAL A 107 -11.00 -2.81 -9.54
CA VAL A 107 -11.67 -1.63 -9.00
C VAL A 107 -13.16 -1.88 -8.92
N THR A 108 -13.74 -1.66 -7.73
CA THR A 108 -15.17 -1.78 -7.54
C THR A 108 -15.81 -0.40 -7.62
N VAL A 109 -16.74 -0.20 -8.53
CA VAL A 109 -17.47 1.06 -8.74
C VAL A 109 -18.97 0.75 -8.87
N GLY A 110 -19.76 1.20 -7.90
CA GLY A 110 -21.18 0.88 -7.84
C GLY A 110 -21.46 -0.62 -7.77
N LEU A 111 -22.16 -1.15 -8.76
CA LEU A 111 -22.44 -2.59 -8.93
C LEU A 111 -21.46 -3.28 -9.90
N ASN A 112 -20.38 -2.62 -10.29
CA ASN A 112 -19.44 -3.19 -11.25
C ASN A 112 -18.08 -3.42 -10.61
N LEU A 113 -17.49 -4.57 -10.94
CA LEU A 113 -16.08 -4.86 -10.73
C LEU A 113 -15.38 -4.71 -12.09
N ILE A 114 -14.43 -3.80 -12.16
CA ILE A 114 -13.70 -3.45 -13.38
C ILE A 114 -12.26 -3.91 -13.21
N SER A 115 -11.76 -4.64 -14.19
CA SER A 115 -10.35 -5.05 -14.25
C SER A 115 -9.59 -4.18 -15.23
N VAL A 116 -8.43 -3.72 -14.79
CA VAL A 116 -7.49 -2.92 -15.56
C VAL A 116 -6.16 -3.66 -15.64
N ASP A 117 -5.55 -3.70 -16.79
CA ASP A 117 -4.20 -4.24 -16.95
C ASP A 117 -3.21 -3.41 -16.14
N LYS A 118 -2.46 -4.07 -15.27
CA LYS A 118 -1.55 -3.39 -14.34
C LYS A 118 -0.40 -2.67 -15.04
N LYS A 119 0.02 -3.13 -16.23
CA LYS A 119 1.18 -2.59 -16.95
C LYS A 119 0.86 -1.40 -17.84
N ASN A 120 -0.28 -1.43 -18.54
CA ASN A 120 -0.62 -0.44 -19.57
C ASN A 120 -1.89 0.36 -19.28
N GLY A 121 -2.70 -0.06 -18.28
CA GLY A 121 -3.91 0.65 -17.90
C GLY A 121 -5.14 0.38 -18.76
N ASP A 122 -5.10 -0.61 -19.67
CA ASP A 122 -6.26 -0.97 -20.48
C ASP A 122 -7.32 -1.66 -19.64
N VAL A 123 -8.60 -1.30 -19.86
CA VAL A 123 -9.72 -2.01 -19.25
C VAL A 123 -9.86 -3.39 -19.89
N LEU A 124 -9.62 -4.43 -19.11
CA LEU A 124 -9.65 -5.82 -19.59
C LEU A 124 -11.07 -6.37 -19.67
N TRP A 125 -11.85 -6.15 -18.62
CA TRP A 125 -13.24 -6.62 -18.53
C TRP A 125 -14.00 -5.89 -17.43
N GLU A 126 -15.35 -5.99 -17.51
CA GLU A 126 -16.29 -5.48 -16.52
C GLU A 126 -17.25 -6.60 -16.12
N LEU A 127 -17.44 -6.80 -14.84
CA LEU A 127 -18.30 -7.80 -14.23
C LEU A 127 -19.38 -7.12 -13.40
N THR A 128 -20.65 -7.39 -13.70
CA THR A 128 -21.76 -6.87 -12.89
C THR A 128 -21.95 -7.75 -11.65
N LEU A 129 -21.97 -7.10 -10.48
CA LEU A 129 -22.11 -7.74 -9.18
C LEU A 129 -23.60 -7.97 -8.86
N PRO A 130 -23.93 -9.06 -8.14
CA PRO A 130 -25.31 -9.38 -7.81
C PRO A 130 -25.89 -8.47 -6.71
N LYS A 131 -25.06 -7.82 -5.92
CA LYS A 131 -25.40 -6.94 -4.80
C LYS A 131 -24.37 -5.82 -4.67
N HIS A 132 -24.74 -4.77 -3.92
CA HIS A 132 -23.80 -3.70 -3.58
C HIS A 132 -22.69 -4.23 -2.67
N PRO A 133 -21.41 -4.04 -3.03
CA PRO A 133 -20.32 -4.33 -2.13
C PRO A 133 -20.33 -3.39 -0.93
N SER A 134 -19.83 -3.86 0.19
CA SER A 134 -19.73 -3.10 1.45
C SER A 134 -18.28 -2.85 1.88
N ALA A 135 -17.35 -3.46 1.17
CA ALA A 135 -15.91 -3.34 1.44
C ALA A 135 -15.10 -3.47 0.14
N PRO A 136 -13.82 -3.06 0.14
CA PRO A 136 -12.90 -3.36 -0.93
C PRO A 136 -12.85 -4.84 -1.25
N PRO A 137 -12.64 -5.23 -2.52
CA PRO A 137 -12.48 -6.64 -2.89
C PRO A 137 -11.17 -7.21 -2.34
N ALA A 138 -11.07 -8.55 -2.33
CA ALA A 138 -9.81 -9.25 -2.18
C ALA A 138 -9.56 -10.10 -3.42
N VAL A 139 -8.31 -10.30 -3.79
CA VAL A 139 -7.94 -11.07 -4.98
C VAL A 139 -6.76 -11.99 -4.68
N ASP A 140 -6.81 -13.16 -5.26
CA ASP A 140 -5.66 -14.04 -5.46
C ASP A 140 -5.40 -14.23 -6.96
N ASP A 141 -4.52 -15.14 -7.33
CA ASP A 141 -4.19 -15.38 -8.74
C ASP A 141 -5.34 -16.02 -9.55
N ASN A 142 -6.33 -16.59 -8.89
CA ASN A 142 -7.41 -17.37 -9.51
C ASN A 142 -8.80 -16.76 -9.33
N GLN A 143 -9.04 -16.10 -8.19
CA GLN A 143 -10.38 -15.65 -7.80
C GLN A 143 -10.36 -14.24 -7.20
N VAL A 144 -11.49 -13.59 -7.31
CA VAL A 144 -11.78 -12.34 -6.58
C VAL A 144 -12.95 -12.57 -5.62
N TYR A 145 -12.86 -11.96 -4.45
CA TYR A 145 -13.80 -12.12 -3.34
C TYR A 145 -14.35 -10.77 -2.93
N LEU A 146 -15.66 -10.70 -2.77
CA LEU A 146 -16.35 -9.46 -2.41
C LEU A 146 -17.33 -9.70 -1.26
N GLY A 147 -17.20 -8.89 -0.22
CA GLY A 147 -18.19 -8.76 0.84
C GLY A 147 -19.30 -7.82 0.42
N MET A 148 -20.54 -8.17 0.74
CA MET A 148 -21.73 -7.43 0.37
C MET A 148 -22.47 -6.89 1.60
N ILE A 149 -23.27 -5.86 1.37
CA ILE A 149 -24.07 -5.20 2.41
C ILE A 149 -25.09 -6.14 3.07
N ASP A 150 -25.54 -7.17 2.35
CA ASP A 150 -26.48 -8.17 2.87
C ASP A 150 -25.78 -9.30 3.68
N GLY A 151 -24.49 -9.16 3.97
CA GLY A 151 -23.69 -10.16 4.69
C GLY A 151 -23.25 -11.34 3.84
N SER A 152 -23.52 -11.34 2.53
CA SER A 152 -22.97 -12.38 1.66
C SER A 152 -21.56 -12.08 1.21
N VAL A 153 -20.76 -13.12 1.03
CA VAL A 153 -19.45 -13.07 0.39
C VAL A 153 -19.52 -13.90 -0.88
N TYR A 154 -19.10 -13.31 -1.99
CA TYR A 154 -19.07 -13.95 -3.30
C TYR A 154 -17.63 -14.21 -3.74
N GLY A 155 -17.41 -15.38 -4.35
CA GLY A 155 -16.19 -15.71 -5.07
C GLY A 155 -16.47 -15.80 -6.58
N PHE A 156 -15.64 -15.15 -7.40
CA PHE A 156 -15.69 -15.21 -8.86
C PHE A 156 -14.37 -15.73 -9.42
N ASP A 157 -14.44 -16.68 -10.35
CA ASP A 157 -13.26 -17.25 -10.99
C ASP A 157 -12.77 -16.37 -12.13
N LEU A 158 -11.53 -15.90 -12.04
CA LEU A 158 -10.93 -14.96 -12.99
C LEU A 158 -10.72 -15.61 -14.39
N LYS A 159 -10.50 -16.93 -14.47
CA LYS A 159 -10.38 -17.62 -15.77
C LYS A 159 -11.72 -17.71 -16.48
N ILE A 160 -12.79 -17.98 -15.72
CA ILE A 160 -14.16 -17.99 -16.28
C ILE A 160 -14.52 -16.57 -16.73
N VAL A 161 -14.21 -15.53 -15.93
CA VAL A 161 -14.43 -14.12 -16.31
C VAL A 161 -13.73 -13.80 -17.63
N GLN A 162 -12.46 -14.14 -17.78
CA GLN A 162 -11.70 -13.94 -19.03
C GLN A 162 -12.31 -14.68 -20.21
N THR A 163 -12.77 -15.92 -19.99
CA THR A 163 -13.44 -16.72 -21.03
C THR A 163 -14.77 -16.07 -21.47
N LEU A 164 -15.58 -15.62 -20.52
CA LEU A 164 -16.84 -14.92 -20.82
C LEU A 164 -16.60 -13.60 -21.55
N ASN A 165 -15.54 -12.88 -21.18
CA ASN A 165 -15.14 -11.65 -21.85
C ASN A 165 -14.72 -11.91 -23.31
N SER A 166 -13.85 -12.90 -23.55
CA SER A 166 -13.43 -13.26 -24.91
C SER A 166 -14.60 -13.72 -25.80
N GLN A 167 -15.64 -14.32 -25.20
CA GLN A 167 -16.87 -14.68 -25.87
C GLN A 167 -17.89 -13.52 -26.01
N ARG A 168 -17.54 -12.29 -25.58
CA ARG A 168 -18.41 -11.10 -25.53
C ARG A 168 -19.72 -11.34 -24.75
N LYS A 169 -19.67 -12.12 -23.71
CA LYS A 169 -20.80 -12.42 -22.82
C LYS A 169 -20.88 -11.51 -21.58
N LEU A 170 -19.81 -10.79 -21.27
CA LEU A 170 -19.83 -9.80 -20.19
C LEU A 170 -20.33 -8.44 -20.70
N PRO A 171 -20.99 -7.67 -19.83
CA PRO A 171 -21.35 -7.99 -18.42
C PRO A 171 -22.63 -8.84 -18.25
N ALA A 172 -23.40 -9.10 -19.30
CA ALA A 172 -24.73 -9.71 -19.22
C ALA A 172 -24.78 -11.09 -18.52
N PHE A 173 -23.73 -11.90 -18.68
CA PHE A 173 -23.63 -13.24 -18.11
C PHE A 173 -22.64 -13.33 -16.93
N SER A 174 -22.45 -12.26 -16.18
CA SER A 174 -21.53 -12.17 -15.03
C SER A 174 -21.77 -13.25 -13.97
N HIS A 175 -23.04 -13.67 -13.78
CA HIS A 175 -23.40 -14.70 -12.82
C HIS A 175 -22.74 -16.08 -13.09
N LEU A 176 -22.36 -16.37 -14.34
CA LEU A 176 -21.70 -17.62 -14.69
C LEU A 176 -20.26 -17.72 -14.15
N ALA A 177 -19.64 -16.60 -13.80
CA ALA A 177 -18.31 -16.56 -13.20
C ALA A 177 -18.34 -16.76 -11.67
N GLN A 178 -19.52 -16.74 -11.06
CA GLN A 178 -19.67 -16.97 -9.63
C GLN A 178 -19.38 -18.44 -9.30
N THR A 179 -18.38 -18.67 -8.46
CA THR A 179 -18.00 -20.02 -8.02
C THR A 179 -18.75 -20.45 -6.77
N TRP A 180 -18.89 -19.52 -5.82
CA TRP A 180 -19.61 -19.77 -4.58
C TRP A 180 -20.15 -18.48 -3.94
N ARG A 181 -21.04 -18.66 -2.99
CA ARG A 181 -21.56 -17.63 -2.10
C ARG A 181 -21.61 -18.18 -0.68
N TYR A 182 -21.12 -17.42 0.28
CA TYR A 182 -21.29 -17.69 1.72
C TYR A 182 -22.18 -16.61 2.33
N GLN A 183 -23.10 -16.98 3.21
CA GLN A 183 -24.02 -16.04 3.86
C GLN A 183 -23.69 -15.96 5.34
N THR A 184 -23.41 -14.76 5.84
CA THR A 184 -23.30 -14.44 7.25
C THR A 184 -24.56 -13.74 7.75
N PRO A 185 -24.80 -13.73 9.08
CA PRO A 185 -25.97 -13.04 9.64
C PRO A 185 -25.93 -11.52 9.52
N SER A 186 -24.75 -10.92 9.36
CA SER A 186 -24.53 -9.47 9.37
C SER A 186 -23.60 -9.03 8.25
N GLU A 187 -23.64 -7.74 7.93
CA GLU A 187 -22.84 -7.09 6.89
C GLU A 187 -21.34 -7.39 7.00
N ILE A 188 -20.66 -7.47 5.86
CA ILE A 188 -19.22 -7.61 5.77
C ILE A 188 -18.62 -6.22 5.59
N VAL A 189 -18.15 -5.61 6.66
CA VAL A 189 -17.65 -4.22 6.65
C VAL A 189 -16.14 -4.10 6.44
N SER A 190 -15.41 -5.19 6.59
CA SER A 190 -13.96 -5.22 6.34
C SER A 190 -13.62 -5.96 5.05
N PRO A 191 -12.56 -5.56 4.34
CA PRO A 191 -12.09 -6.31 3.17
C PRO A 191 -11.84 -7.77 3.54
N PRO A 192 -12.28 -8.74 2.75
CA PRO A 192 -11.83 -10.12 2.90
C PRO A 192 -10.31 -10.23 2.76
N ILE A 193 -9.73 -11.29 3.27
CA ILE A 193 -8.32 -11.63 3.05
C ILE A 193 -8.26 -12.95 2.28
N ALA A 194 -7.70 -12.91 1.07
CA ALA A 194 -7.39 -14.12 0.32
C ALA A 194 -6.05 -14.70 0.79
N THR A 195 -6.04 -15.98 1.11
CA THR A 195 -4.84 -16.74 1.45
C THR A 195 -4.63 -17.85 0.40
N ALA A 196 -3.54 -18.59 0.46
CA ALA A 196 -3.28 -19.67 -0.49
C ALA A 196 -4.37 -20.76 -0.50
N LYS A 197 -5.08 -20.97 0.63
CA LYS A 197 -6.04 -22.06 0.80
C LYS A 197 -7.47 -21.59 1.11
N SER A 198 -7.60 -20.41 1.70
CA SER A 198 -8.86 -19.92 2.26
C SER A 198 -9.10 -18.45 1.97
N VAL A 199 -10.33 -18.04 2.18
CA VAL A 199 -10.75 -16.65 2.27
C VAL A 199 -11.24 -16.39 3.67
N CYS A 200 -10.65 -15.37 4.29
CA CYS A 200 -10.99 -14.96 5.65
C CYS A 200 -11.76 -13.64 5.60
N PHE A 201 -12.85 -13.55 6.35
CA PHE A 201 -13.67 -12.35 6.43
C PHE A 201 -14.36 -12.24 7.78
N ALA A 202 -14.65 -11.02 8.18
CA ALA A 202 -15.33 -10.72 9.42
C ALA A 202 -16.67 -10.03 9.14
N SER A 203 -17.68 -10.40 9.90
CA SER A 203 -18.97 -9.71 9.90
C SER A 203 -19.03 -8.63 10.99
N SER A 204 -19.87 -7.64 10.78
CA SER A 204 -20.08 -6.56 11.74
C SER A 204 -20.63 -7.03 13.09
N SER A 205 -21.12 -8.27 13.20
CA SER A 205 -21.56 -8.85 14.48
C SER A 205 -20.42 -9.31 15.40
N GLY A 206 -19.18 -9.39 14.89
CA GLY A 206 -18.02 -9.89 15.64
C GLY A 206 -17.61 -11.31 15.30
N SER A 207 -18.28 -11.93 14.33
CA SER A 207 -17.94 -13.28 13.86
C SER A 207 -16.88 -13.20 12.75
N PHE A 208 -15.83 -13.98 12.88
CA PHE A 208 -14.80 -14.17 11.89
C PHE A 208 -14.90 -15.57 11.28
N TYR A 209 -14.75 -15.66 9.96
CA TYR A 209 -14.91 -16.89 9.20
C TYR A 209 -13.67 -17.14 8.34
N SER A 210 -13.24 -18.39 8.27
CA SER A 210 -12.28 -18.88 7.27
C SER A 210 -12.97 -19.95 6.42
N VAL A 211 -13.10 -19.68 5.12
CA VAL A 211 -13.79 -20.52 4.15
C VAL A 211 -12.82 -20.98 3.08
N GLN A 212 -12.88 -22.23 2.68
CA GLN A 212 -12.01 -22.77 1.63
C GLN A 212 -12.20 -22.00 0.31
N ALA A 213 -11.09 -21.52 -0.28
CA ALA A 213 -11.11 -20.67 -1.47
C ALA A 213 -11.80 -21.31 -2.70
N LYS A 214 -11.65 -22.63 -2.90
CA LYS A 214 -12.19 -23.37 -4.06
C LYS A 214 -13.55 -23.99 -3.82
N ALA A 215 -13.98 -24.15 -2.57
CA ALA A 215 -15.23 -24.82 -2.24
C ALA A 215 -15.82 -24.15 -1.01
N LYS A 216 -17.12 -23.90 -1.00
CA LYS A 216 -17.89 -23.29 0.10
C LYS A 216 -17.85 -24.14 1.40
N LYS A 217 -16.68 -24.51 1.86
CA LYS A 217 -16.49 -25.27 3.08
C LYS A 217 -15.90 -24.38 4.15
N LEU A 218 -16.63 -24.19 5.27
CA LEU A 218 -16.13 -23.54 6.45
C LEU A 218 -14.94 -24.36 7.00
N ILE A 219 -13.80 -23.71 7.21
CA ILE A 219 -12.63 -24.31 7.83
C ILE A 219 -12.74 -24.12 9.33
N PHE A 220 -12.91 -22.87 9.78
CA PHE A 220 -13.16 -22.54 11.18
C PHE A 220 -13.93 -21.22 11.27
N GLN A 221 -14.49 -20.99 12.45
CA GLN A 221 -15.14 -19.76 12.87
C GLN A 221 -14.61 -19.35 14.21
N PHE A 222 -14.45 -18.05 14.42
CA PHE A 222 -14.05 -17.46 15.69
C PHE A 222 -15.01 -16.31 16.04
N GLU A 223 -15.46 -16.26 17.29
CA GLU A 223 -16.35 -15.21 17.79
C GLU A 223 -15.57 -14.28 18.72
N THR A 224 -15.71 -12.98 18.47
CA THR A 224 -15.21 -11.95 19.39
C THR A 224 -16.35 -11.46 20.28
N ASP A 225 -16.01 -10.88 21.43
CA ASP A 225 -17.01 -10.40 22.40
C ASP A 225 -17.74 -9.11 21.95
N ALA A 226 -17.32 -8.49 20.84
CA ALA A 226 -17.90 -7.27 20.29
C ALA A 226 -17.67 -7.17 18.78
N LYS A 227 -18.25 -6.16 18.15
CA LYS A 227 -18.19 -5.94 16.70
C LYS A 227 -16.75 -5.83 16.17
N ILE A 228 -16.53 -6.35 14.97
CA ILE A 228 -15.31 -6.15 14.18
C ILE A 228 -15.65 -5.16 13.07
N MET A 229 -15.14 -3.93 13.19
CA MET A 229 -15.40 -2.83 12.24
C MET A 229 -14.14 -2.37 11.51
N THR A 230 -12.98 -2.94 11.87
CA THR A 230 -11.69 -2.60 11.30
C THR A 230 -11.25 -3.63 10.26
N PRO A 231 -10.49 -3.20 9.23
CA PRO A 231 -9.84 -4.16 8.34
C PRO A 231 -8.93 -5.10 9.12
N LEU A 232 -8.90 -6.34 8.68
CA LEU A 232 -8.09 -7.40 9.29
C LEU A 232 -6.60 -7.15 8.98
N GLY A 233 -5.72 -7.38 9.98
CA GLY A 233 -4.29 -7.46 9.74
C GLY A 233 -3.85 -8.88 9.39
N ARG A 234 -2.81 -9.04 8.59
CA ARG A 234 -2.24 -10.37 8.28
C ARG A 234 -0.74 -10.35 8.06
N ASN A 235 -0.12 -11.48 8.34
CA ASN A 235 1.18 -11.87 7.78
C ASN A 235 1.05 -13.26 7.12
N GLU A 236 2.13 -14.00 6.96
CA GLU A 236 2.14 -15.31 6.30
C GLU A 236 1.28 -16.36 7.01
N ASP A 237 1.26 -16.37 8.34
CA ASP A 237 0.65 -17.43 9.17
C ASP A 237 -0.34 -16.94 10.22
N SER A 238 -0.52 -15.62 10.36
CA SER A 238 -1.35 -15.03 11.41
C SER A 238 -2.35 -14.01 10.86
N ILE A 239 -3.49 -13.92 11.50
CA ILE A 239 -4.52 -12.92 11.25
C ILE A 239 -4.79 -12.16 12.56
N LEU A 240 -4.89 -10.83 12.43
CA LEU A 240 -5.24 -9.93 13.52
C LEU A 240 -6.68 -9.46 13.37
N LEU A 241 -7.46 -9.64 14.41
CA LEU A 241 -8.85 -9.20 14.54
C LEU A 241 -8.90 -8.11 15.61
N ALA A 242 -9.25 -6.88 15.24
CA ALA A 242 -9.48 -5.83 16.23
C ALA A 242 -11.00 -5.64 16.46
N SER A 243 -11.41 -5.73 17.71
CA SER A 243 -12.79 -5.64 18.14
C SER A 243 -13.07 -4.30 18.85
N GLU A 244 -14.30 -3.81 18.77
CA GLU A 244 -14.70 -2.53 19.37
C GLU A 244 -14.60 -2.50 20.91
N ASN A 245 -14.47 -3.66 21.58
CA ASN A 245 -14.22 -3.76 23.01
C ASN A 245 -12.77 -3.48 23.42
N SER A 246 -11.99 -2.84 22.56
CA SER A 246 -10.56 -2.51 22.78
C SER A 246 -9.63 -3.74 22.80
N ARG A 247 -10.10 -4.91 22.36
CA ARG A 247 -9.30 -6.13 22.29
C ARG A 247 -8.89 -6.44 20.85
N MET A 248 -7.67 -6.91 20.70
CA MET A 248 -7.15 -7.46 19.46
C MET A 248 -6.77 -8.92 19.68
N TYR A 249 -7.13 -9.77 18.75
CA TYR A 249 -6.86 -11.21 18.78
C TYR A 249 -5.93 -11.57 17.63
N CYS A 250 -4.95 -12.42 17.91
CA CYS A 250 -4.09 -13.04 16.92
C CYS A 250 -4.43 -14.51 16.80
N LEU A 251 -4.80 -14.92 15.59
CA LEU A 251 -5.16 -16.29 15.26
C LEU A 251 -4.19 -16.88 14.23
N ASN A 252 -3.99 -18.19 14.29
CA ASN A 252 -3.36 -18.90 13.18
C ASN A 252 -4.29 -18.88 11.97
N GLN A 253 -3.74 -18.50 10.82
CA GLN A 253 -4.49 -18.31 9.57
C GLN A 253 -5.13 -19.60 9.03
N ASP A 254 -4.46 -20.73 9.19
CA ASP A 254 -4.86 -22.01 8.57
C ASP A 254 -5.92 -22.79 9.39
N ASN A 255 -5.86 -22.70 10.72
CA ASN A 255 -6.70 -23.51 11.61
C ASN A 255 -7.49 -22.73 12.67
N GLY A 256 -7.30 -21.39 12.75
CA GLY A 256 -7.99 -20.53 13.70
C GLY A 256 -7.53 -20.69 15.15
N GLN A 257 -6.42 -21.39 15.40
CA GLN A 257 -5.90 -21.54 16.73
C GLN A 257 -5.53 -20.18 17.31
N PHE A 258 -6.06 -19.88 18.49
CA PHE A 258 -5.71 -18.69 19.25
C PHE A 258 -4.21 -18.70 19.60
N ARG A 259 -3.51 -17.60 19.32
CA ARG A 259 -2.09 -17.42 19.66
C ARG A 259 -1.95 -16.50 20.89
N TRP A 260 -2.46 -15.28 20.78
CA TRP A 260 -2.41 -14.30 21.84
C TRP A 260 -3.51 -13.23 21.65
N ALA A 261 -3.76 -12.44 22.69
CA ALA A 261 -4.59 -11.26 22.62
C ALA A 261 -3.90 -10.09 23.30
N PHE A 262 -4.22 -8.90 22.80
CA PHE A 262 -3.79 -7.62 23.35
C PHE A 262 -5.03 -6.79 23.70
N THR A 263 -5.01 -6.10 24.85
CA THR A 263 -6.09 -5.21 25.27
C THR A 263 -5.53 -3.80 25.38
N SER A 264 -6.07 -2.89 24.61
CA SER A 264 -5.73 -1.46 24.67
C SER A 264 -6.65 -0.69 25.60
N ALA A 265 -6.27 0.55 25.94
CA ALA A 265 -7.13 1.40 26.78
C ALA A 265 -8.36 1.93 26.02
N HIS A 266 -8.34 1.97 24.71
CA HIS A 266 -9.38 2.54 23.84
C HIS A 266 -9.63 1.67 22.60
N ALA A 267 -10.78 1.89 21.94
CA ALA A 267 -11.16 1.16 20.74
C ALA A 267 -10.10 1.25 19.65
N ILE A 268 -9.86 0.13 18.98
CA ILE A 268 -8.94 0.03 17.86
C ILE A 268 -9.78 0.20 16.59
N ARG A 269 -9.62 1.31 15.89
CA ARG A 269 -10.35 1.61 14.64
C ARG A 269 -9.47 1.67 13.39
N GLN A 270 -8.17 1.65 13.58
CA GLN A 270 -7.23 1.52 12.47
C GLN A 270 -6.81 0.07 12.32
N GLN A 271 -6.54 -0.33 11.09
CA GLN A 271 -6.06 -1.67 10.78
C GLN A 271 -4.75 -1.94 11.52
N PRO A 272 -4.68 -2.98 12.38
CA PRO A 272 -3.41 -3.43 12.93
C PRO A 272 -2.55 -4.01 11.82
N ARG A 273 -1.25 -3.72 11.82
CA ARG A 273 -0.37 -4.11 10.72
C ARG A 273 0.89 -4.78 11.21
N PHE A 274 1.28 -5.82 10.48
CA PHE A 274 2.57 -6.47 10.65
C PHE A 274 3.64 -5.73 9.86
N PHE A 275 4.82 -5.61 10.48
CA PHE A 275 6.06 -5.15 9.85
C PHE A 275 7.20 -6.03 10.39
N GLY A 276 7.54 -7.08 9.64
CA GLY A 276 8.47 -8.10 10.08
C GLY A 276 8.00 -8.78 11.37
N SER A 277 8.85 -8.80 12.40
CA SER A 277 8.56 -9.40 13.71
C SER A 277 7.70 -8.53 14.65
N ARG A 278 7.15 -7.42 14.17
CA ARG A 278 6.37 -6.48 14.99
C ARG A 278 4.97 -6.26 14.45
N VAL A 279 4.06 -5.96 15.38
CA VAL A 279 2.70 -5.50 15.09
C VAL A 279 2.56 -4.09 15.64
N TYR A 280 2.10 -3.17 14.78
CA TYR A 280 1.75 -1.82 15.22
C TYR A 280 0.25 -1.66 15.28
N VAL A 281 -0.21 -1.17 16.42
CA VAL A 281 -1.64 -0.97 16.72
C VAL A 281 -1.83 0.46 17.19
N THR A 282 -2.76 1.16 16.57
CA THR A 282 -3.05 2.57 16.91
C THR A 282 -4.50 2.69 17.37
N PRO A 283 -4.78 2.54 18.68
CA PRO A 283 -6.10 2.83 19.24
C PRO A 283 -6.43 4.33 19.13
N GLU A 284 -7.72 4.65 19.20
CA GLU A 284 -8.15 6.05 19.29
C GLU A 284 -7.54 6.73 20.51
N THR A 285 -7.06 7.96 20.36
CA THR A 285 -6.59 8.86 21.40
C THR A 285 -5.28 8.53 22.11
N VAL A 286 -4.84 7.28 22.17
CA VAL A 286 -3.65 6.86 22.94
C VAL A 286 -2.35 7.05 22.18
N GLY A 287 -2.34 6.69 20.88
CA GLY A 287 -1.15 6.61 20.05
C GLY A 287 -0.86 5.18 19.63
N THR A 288 0.34 4.92 19.13
CA THR A 288 0.72 3.63 18.56
C THR A 288 1.46 2.77 19.57
N TYR A 289 1.02 1.54 19.72
CA TYR A 289 1.74 0.46 20.40
C TYR A 289 2.59 -0.33 19.40
N ALA A 290 3.74 -0.79 19.86
CA ALA A 290 4.53 -1.81 19.15
C ALA A 290 4.48 -3.10 19.95
N LEU A 291 4.02 -4.17 19.32
CA LEU A 291 3.89 -5.49 19.91
C LEU A 291 4.82 -6.47 19.20
N ASN A 292 5.29 -7.47 19.92
CA ASN A 292 5.96 -8.61 19.31
C ASN A 292 4.93 -9.47 18.56
N ALA A 293 5.22 -9.83 17.32
CA ALA A 293 4.28 -10.53 16.45
C ALA A 293 3.94 -11.94 16.94
N ASP A 294 4.87 -12.63 17.62
CA ASP A 294 4.71 -14.01 18.05
C ASP A 294 3.99 -14.12 19.40
N SER A 295 4.25 -13.19 20.33
CA SER A 295 3.76 -13.26 21.71
C SER A 295 2.67 -12.23 22.05
N GLY A 296 2.52 -11.16 21.24
CA GLY A 296 1.62 -10.05 21.55
C GLY A 296 2.10 -9.16 22.71
N SER A 297 3.29 -9.39 23.25
CA SER A 297 3.85 -8.56 24.33
C SER A 297 4.28 -7.20 23.82
N GLU A 298 4.11 -6.17 24.63
CA GLU A 298 4.55 -4.82 24.31
C GLU A 298 6.08 -4.76 24.17
N VAL A 299 6.55 -4.14 23.08
CA VAL A 299 7.97 -3.90 22.81
C VAL A 299 8.42 -2.58 23.43
N TRP A 300 7.54 -1.58 23.43
CA TRP A 300 7.79 -0.30 24.07
C TRP A 300 7.15 -0.26 25.46
N ASP A 301 7.79 0.40 26.42
CA ASP A 301 7.29 0.55 27.79
C ASP A 301 5.94 1.29 27.86
N ARG A 302 5.65 2.10 26.86
CA ARG A 302 4.40 2.86 26.73
C ARG A 302 4.11 3.15 25.26
N PRO A 303 2.83 3.38 24.89
CA PRO A 303 2.47 3.76 23.53
C PRO A 303 3.08 5.11 23.15
N GLN A 304 3.43 5.26 21.87
CA GLN A 304 3.92 6.53 21.35
C GLN A 304 2.74 7.44 21.00
N GLU A 305 2.47 8.41 21.88
CA GLU A 305 1.30 9.29 21.80
C GLU A 305 1.29 10.19 20.54
N GLN A 306 2.46 10.51 19.99
CA GLN A 306 2.56 11.35 18.79
C GLN A 306 2.36 10.57 17.49
N ALA A 307 2.46 9.25 17.49
CA ALA A 307 2.22 8.41 16.32
C ALA A 307 0.73 8.06 16.25
N ARG A 308 -0.02 8.71 15.36
CA ARG A 308 -1.47 8.55 15.20
C ARG A 308 -1.89 7.74 13.98
N GLN A 309 -1.02 7.64 12.99
CA GLN A 309 -1.22 6.83 11.81
C GLN A 309 0.14 6.39 11.30
N VAL A 310 0.40 5.11 11.32
CA VAL A 310 1.65 4.55 10.76
C VAL A 310 1.64 4.70 9.24
N LEU A 311 2.72 5.19 8.67
CA LEU A 311 2.89 5.38 7.22
C LEU A 311 3.77 4.28 6.62
N ALA A 312 4.94 4.07 7.22
CA ALA A 312 5.90 3.06 6.79
C ALA A 312 6.87 2.72 7.93
N VAL A 313 7.54 1.60 7.82
CA VAL A 313 8.60 1.18 8.74
C VAL A 313 9.83 0.86 7.93
N GLY A 314 10.94 1.53 8.26
CA GLY A 314 12.27 1.26 7.73
C GLY A 314 13.03 0.26 8.61
N GLN A 315 14.36 0.22 8.48
CA GLN A 315 15.20 -0.74 9.21
C GLN A 315 15.18 -0.51 10.73
N SER A 316 15.26 0.74 11.18
CA SER A 316 15.28 1.12 12.60
C SER A 316 14.29 2.20 12.98
N ARG A 317 13.50 2.70 12.04
CA ARG A 317 12.61 3.84 12.23
C ARG A 317 11.21 3.56 11.74
N LEU A 318 10.26 4.06 12.51
CA LEU A 318 8.84 4.09 12.13
C LEU A 318 8.49 5.54 11.76
N TYR A 319 7.78 5.70 10.68
CA TYR A 319 7.27 6.97 10.19
C TYR A 319 5.76 7.01 10.38
N ALA A 320 5.26 8.03 11.06
CA ALA A 320 3.84 8.13 11.37
C ALA A 320 3.36 9.60 11.28
N PHE A 321 2.08 9.81 11.00
CA PHE A 321 1.47 11.11 11.22
C PHE A 321 1.13 11.32 12.70
N ASN A 322 1.34 12.57 13.15
CA ASN A 322 0.76 13.04 14.40
C ASN A 322 -0.66 13.61 14.18
N SER A 323 -1.26 14.16 15.26
CA SER A 323 -2.59 14.79 15.20
C SER A 323 -2.64 16.03 14.31
N GLN A 324 -1.50 16.72 14.08
CA GLN A 324 -1.37 17.86 13.19
C GLN A 324 -1.03 17.51 11.75
N LYS A 325 -1.01 16.21 11.40
CA LYS A 325 -0.57 15.70 10.10
C LYS A 325 0.91 16.00 9.78
N GLU A 326 1.74 16.21 10.79
CA GLU A 326 3.19 16.22 10.63
C GLU A 326 3.74 14.80 10.69
N ILE A 327 4.81 14.51 9.99
CA ILE A 327 5.45 13.20 10.04
C ILE A 327 6.37 13.16 11.26
N VAL A 328 6.10 12.28 12.19
CA VAL A 328 6.99 11.96 13.31
C VAL A 328 7.84 10.74 12.97
N ILE A 329 9.11 10.81 13.32
CA ILE A 329 10.08 9.73 13.15
C ILE A 329 10.33 9.13 14.52
N VAL A 330 10.03 7.85 14.66
CA VAL A 330 10.08 7.12 15.92
C VAL A 330 11.10 6.01 15.82
N GLN A 331 11.93 5.86 16.83
CA GLN A 331 12.86 4.73 16.93
C GLN A 331 12.06 3.44 17.17
N THR A 332 12.31 2.40 16.38
CA THR A 332 11.54 1.16 16.50
C THR A 332 11.89 0.35 17.76
N SER A 333 13.09 0.52 18.32
CA SER A 333 13.55 -0.23 19.49
C SER A 333 12.80 0.15 20.78
N ASP A 334 12.57 1.43 21.03
CA ASP A 334 12.09 1.98 22.30
C ASP A 334 10.91 2.95 22.18
N GLY A 335 10.47 3.27 20.95
CA GLY A 335 9.37 4.17 20.71
C GLY A 335 9.68 5.65 20.89
N GLN A 336 10.95 6.05 21.05
CA GLN A 336 11.31 7.46 21.19
C GLN A 336 11.20 8.24 19.89
N VAL A 337 10.70 9.48 19.96
CA VAL A 337 10.67 10.39 18.82
C VAL A 337 12.07 10.96 18.58
N VAL A 338 12.62 10.68 17.41
CA VAL A 338 13.95 11.17 16.99
C VAL A 338 13.87 12.38 16.05
N GLY A 339 12.67 12.68 15.52
CA GLY A 339 12.50 13.83 14.66
C GLY A 339 11.07 14.08 14.22
N LYS A 340 10.86 15.25 13.59
CA LYS A 340 9.58 15.65 12.99
C LYS A 340 9.82 16.37 11.68
N LEU A 341 8.97 16.12 10.70
CA LEU A 341 8.95 16.78 9.41
C LEU A 341 7.60 17.49 9.24
N PRO A 342 7.57 18.81 8.99
CA PRO A 342 6.35 19.63 9.00
C PRO A 342 5.55 19.52 7.69
N TYR A 343 5.47 18.35 7.08
CA TYR A 343 4.89 18.11 5.75
C TYR A 343 3.37 17.85 5.80
N ARG A 344 2.61 18.80 6.37
CA ARG A 344 1.15 18.69 6.58
C ARG A 344 0.33 18.60 5.30
N GLN A 345 0.87 19.07 4.17
CA GLN A 345 0.21 19.03 2.86
C GLN A 345 0.00 17.61 2.31
N PHE A 346 0.75 16.63 2.81
CA PHE A 346 0.67 15.23 2.34
C PHE A 346 -0.39 14.40 3.08
N GLY A 347 -1.58 14.97 3.27
CA GLY A 347 -2.66 14.35 4.05
C GLY A 347 -3.27 13.06 3.47
N MET A 348 -3.02 12.74 2.19
CA MET A 348 -3.54 11.56 1.48
C MET A 348 -2.55 10.39 1.43
N THR A 349 -1.51 10.43 2.25
CA THR A 349 -0.47 9.41 2.30
C THR A 349 -1.03 8.06 2.74
N PRO A 350 -0.83 6.98 1.96
CA PRO A 350 -1.22 5.62 2.34
C PRO A 350 -0.29 5.05 3.41
N THR A 351 -0.75 4.03 4.12
CA THR A 351 0.15 3.18 4.90
C THR A 351 0.76 2.14 3.98
N ASN A 352 2.09 2.15 3.86
CA ASN A 352 2.83 1.16 3.09
C ASN A 352 3.30 0.03 4.01
N ASP A 353 2.58 -1.07 4.02
CA ASP A 353 2.94 -2.31 4.71
C ASP A 353 3.62 -3.33 3.77
N ARG A 354 3.91 -2.93 2.53
CA ARG A 354 4.56 -3.77 1.52
C ARG A 354 6.06 -3.60 1.51
N THR A 355 6.51 -2.34 1.55
CA THR A 355 7.93 -1.99 1.47
C THR A 355 8.31 -0.92 2.50
N ASP A 356 9.61 -0.68 2.67
CA ASP A 356 10.18 0.39 3.49
C ASP A 356 10.11 1.80 2.84
N ARG A 357 9.44 1.94 1.68
CA ARG A 357 9.25 3.22 1.01
C ARG A 357 8.14 4.04 1.67
N ILE A 358 8.33 5.36 1.74
CA ILE A 358 7.35 6.30 2.28
C ILE A 358 6.76 7.06 1.10
N PHE A 359 5.50 6.80 0.77
CA PHE A 359 4.80 7.50 -0.30
C PHE A 359 3.98 8.66 0.29
N LEU A 360 4.40 9.88 0.04
CA LEU A 360 3.71 11.09 0.47
C LEU A 360 2.82 11.61 -0.65
N VAL A 361 1.54 11.83 -0.37
CA VAL A 361 0.59 12.26 -1.41
C VAL A 361 -0.23 13.46 -0.94
N THR A 362 -0.31 14.50 -1.77
CA THR A 362 -1.17 15.67 -1.54
C THR A 362 -2.56 15.47 -2.13
N GLN A 363 -3.53 16.26 -1.71
CA GLN A 363 -4.88 16.24 -2.28
C GLN A 363 -4.92 16.62 -3.77
N GLU A 364 -3.94 17.39 -4.24
CA GLU A 364 -3.80 17.85 -5.62
C GLU A 364 -3.03 16.86 -6.51
N GLY A 365 -2.70 15.66 -5.98
CA GLY A 365 -2.08 14.58 -6.74
C GLY A 365 -0.58 14.68 -6.92
N LEU A 366 0.14 15.47 -6.12
CA LEU A 366 1.59 15.36 -6.03
C LEU A 366 1.93 14.10 -5.23
N VAL A 367 2.77 13.25 -5.79
CA VAL A 367 3.29 12.02 -5.16
C VAL A 367 4.78 12.17 -4.98
N VAL A 368 5.28 11.89 -3.79
CA VAL A 368 6.71 11.92 -3.45
C VAL A 368 7.07 10.61 -2.78
N CYS A 369 8.11 9.96 -3.22
CA CYS A 369 8.68 8.80 -2.55
C CYS A 369 9.92 9.22 -1.76
N LEU A 370 9.91 8.93 -0.46
CA LEU A 370 11.07 9.05 0.40
C LEU A 370 11.61 7.66 0.73
N LYS A 371 12.94 7.59 0.91
CA LYS A 371 13.62 6.39 1.39
C LYS A 371 14.75 6.72 2.34
N GLU A 372 15.13 5.78 3.18
CA GLU A 372 16.33 5.88 3.99
C GLU A 372 17.58 5.90 3.08
N ARG A 373 18.59 6.67 3.44
CA ARG A 373 19.80 6.84 2.59
C ARG A 373 20.52 5.52 2.33
N ASP A 374 20.53 4.66 3.34
CA ASP A 374 21.25 3.38 3.32
C ASP A 374 20.39 2.26 2.67
N SER A 375 19.09 2.52 2.41
CA SER A 375 18.20 1.59 1.72
C SER A 375 18.25 1.83 0.20
N ALA A 376 19.23 1.25 -0.48
CA ALA A 376 19.33 1.32 -1.94
C ALA A 376 18.21 0.48 -2.60
N ILE A 377 18.00 -0.73 -2.12
CA ILE A 377 17.02 -1.70 -2.59
C ILE A 377 15.86 -1.74 -1.59
N PRO A 378 14.58 -1.75 -2.03
CA PRO A 378 13.46 -1.84 -1.11
C PRO A 378 13.46 -3.17 -0.34
N THR A 379 13.11 -3.11 0.93
CA THR A 379 12.87 -4.29 1.76
C THR A 379 11.39 -4.63 1.69
N TYR A 380 11.05 -5.86 1.33
CA TYR A 380 9.66 -6.34 1.31
C TYR A 380 9.27 -6.88 2.69
N HIS A 381 8.23 -6.35 3.29
CA HIS A 381 7.82 -6.73 4.64
C HIS A 381 7.14 -8.10 4.70
N LEU A 382 6.36 -8.46 3.67
CA LEU A 382 5.69 -9.76 3.60
C LEU A 382 6.60 -10.88 3.08
N HIS A 383 7.57 -10.53 2.25
CA HIS A 383 8.46 -11.49 1.58
C HIS A 383 9.89 -10.97 1.59
N PRO A 384 10.54 -10.90 2.77
CA PRO A 384 11.89 -10.30 2.89
C PRO A 384 12.97 -11.06 2.11
N GLU A 385 12.70 -12.31 1.72
CA GLU A 385 13.56 -13.12 0.85
C GLU A 385 13.52 -12.71 -0.63
N ARG A 386 12.46 -12.01 -1.05
CA ARG A 386 12.35 -11.51 -2.43
C ARG A 386 13.24 -10.31 -2.63
N ARG A 387 13.86 -10.26 -3.80
CA ARG A 387 14.56 -9.06 -4.29
C ARG A 387 13.75 -8.44 -5.42
N PRO A 388 13.61 -7.11 -5.46
CA PRO A 388 12.96 -6.45 -6.58
C PRO A 388 13.74 -6.73 -7.86
N ILE A 389 13.01 -6.96 -8.95
CA ILE A 389 13.57 -6.93 -10.30
C ILE A 389 13.81 -5.45 -10.61
N LEU A 390 15.05 -5.00 -10.42
CA LEU A 390 15.43 -3.66 -10.83
C LEU A 390 15.37 -3.59 -12.36
N PRO A 391 14.84 -2.50 -12.96
CA PRO A 391 14.93 -2.32 -14.40
C PRO A 391 16.40 -2.35 -14.80
N GLU A 392 16.75 -3.15 -15.80
CA GLU A 392 18.07 -3.10 -16.41
C GLU A 392 18.31 -1.66 -16.85
N ILE A 393 19.32 -1.03 -16.27
CA ILE A 393 19.79 0.26 -16.74
C ILE A 393 20.50 -0.05 -18.06
N THR A 394 19.79 0.10 -19.18
CA THR A 394 20.44 0.17 -20.48
C THR A 394 21.37 1.39 -20.41
N PRO A 395 22.69 1.23 -20.59
CA PRO A 395 23.60 2.37 -20.67
C PRO A 395 23.08 3.26 -21.80
N GLU A 396 22.89 4.56 -21.54
CA GLU A 396 22.65 5.52 -22.61
C GLU A 396 23.80 5.37 -23.64
N GLU A 397 23.44 5.18 -24.91
CA GLU A 397 24.41 5.16 -26.00
C GLU A 397 25.22 6.47 -25.95
N GLY A 398 26.45 6.40 -25.46
CA GLY A 398 27.34 7.55 -25.34
C GLY A 398 28.26 7.57 -24.11
N MET A 399 28.08 6.71 -23.12
CA MET A 399 29.10 6.51 -22.08
C MET A 399 30.03 5.36 -22.51
N GLU A 400 31.22 5.70 -22.99
CA GLU A 400 32.30 4.74 -23.15
C GLU A 400 32.57 4.05 -21.80
N ALA A 401 32.55 2.72 -21.81
CA ALA A 401 32.95 1.93 -20.67
C ALA A 401 34.37 2.34 -20.23
N PRO A 402 34.65 2.48 -18.93
CA PRO A 402 36.01 2.68 -18.48
C PRO A 402 36.86 1.52 -19.01
N ALA A 403 37.97 1.85 -19.70
CA ALA A 403 38.94 0.88 -20.22
C ALA A 403 39.31 -0.09 -19.08
N GLU A 404 39.16 -1.38 -19.33
CA GLU A 404 39.67 -2.42 -18.44
C GLU A 404 41.16 -2.14 -18.21
N GLY A 405 41.48 -1.77 -16.98
CA GLY A 405 42.89 -1.60 -16.55
C GLY A 405 43.59 -2.94 -16.65
N GLU A 406 44.65 -2.96 -17.44
CA GLU A 406 45.59 -4.08 -17.51
C GLU A 406 45.97 -4.53 -16.08
N MET A 407 45.67 -5.79 -15.77
CA MET A 407 46.19 -6.42 -14.56
C MET A 407 47.73 -6.52 -14.68
N PRO A 408 48.46 -6.18 -13.65
CA PRO A 408 49.92 -6.39 -13.64
C PRO A 408 50.19 -7.91 -13.73
N THR A 409 50.93 -8.31 -14.72
CA THR A 409 51.48 -9.67 -14.86
C THR A 409 52.44 -9.92 -13.71
N GLU A 410 52.15 -10.91 -12.86
CA GLU A 410 53.10 -11.47 -11.90
C GLU A 410 54.33 -12.02 -12.64
N PRO A 411 55.57 -11.79 -12.12
CA PRO A 411 56.75 -12.37 -12.72
C PRO A 411 56.78 -13.89 -12.55
N ALA A 412 57.10 -14.60 -13.64
CA ALA A 412 57.22 -16.05 -13.69
C ALA A 412 58.28 -16.54 -12.69
N GLU A 413 57.94 -17.47 -11.82
CA GLU A 413 58.86 -18.26 -11.01
C GLU A 413 59.70 -19.15 -11.93
N GLU A 414 61.04 -19.07 -11.77
CA GLU A 414 62.03 -19.97 -12.37
C GLU A 414 61.84 -21.41 -11.85
N PRO A 415 61.99 -22.42 -12.70
CA PRO A 415 61.85 -23.81 -12.25
C PRO A 415 63.08 -24.25 -11.46
N ALA A 416 62.83 -24.78 -10.26
CA ALA A 416 63.83 -25.36 -9.38
C ALA A 416 64.50 -26.59 -10.03
N VAL A 417 65.85 -26.60 -10.03
CA VAL A 417 66.73 -27.69 -10.47
C VAL A 417 66.61 -28.84 -9.45
N PRO A 418 66.50 -30.13 -9.88
CA PRO A 418 66.51 -31.24 -8.95
C PRO A 418 67.90 -31.58 -8.45
N ALA A 419 68.05 -31.75 -7.15
CA ALA A 419 69.26 -32.20 -6.49
C ALA A 419 69.54 -33.71 -6.74
N GLU A 420 70.69 -34.07 -7.18
CA GLU A 420 71.22 -35.45 -7.27
C GLU A 420 71.38 -36.09 -5.87
N PRO A 421 71.21 -37.40 -5.74
CA PRO A 421 71.39 -38.10 -4.48
C PRO A 421 72.91 -38.45 -4.31
N ALA A 422 73.39 -38.04 -3.15
CA ALA A 422 74.73 -38.50 -2.71
C ALA A 422 74.69 -39.92 -2.12
N MET A 423 75.68 -40.72 -2.41
CA MET A 423 75.95 -42.06 -1.91
C MET A 423 75.97 -42.17 -0.40
#